data_c87a5d0e31c3e76de53fd33bcec19aaa
#
_entry.id   c87a5d0e31c3e76de53fd33bcec19aaa
#
_cell.length_a   1.000
_cell.length_b   1.000
_cell.length_c   1.000
_cell.angle_alpha   90.00
_cell.angle_beta   90.00
_cell.angle_gamma   90.00
#
_symmetry.space_group_name_H-M   'P 1'
#
loop_
_entity.id
_entity.type
_entity.pdbx_description
1 polymer ?
#
loop_
_entity_poly.entity_id
_entity_poly.type
_entity_poly.pdbx_seq_one_letter_code
_entity_poly.pdbx_strand_id
1 'polypeptide(L)'
;MKTLCLYYTRTNTTKTAMEHLAKQLEADLAEYTDGKDRSGVTGYIGACFASMKKSYPTITIKGDIQLEDYERVIVGMPIWVEGPCVMGKAFINQYKDRLPQDDYYVVTHMAPSGYDKKIQAMDKILGRSSAGYVTMETKEHDFLKDIEEFAKTL
;
A
#
# COMPACT_ATOMS: atom_id res chain seq x y z
N MET A 1 -17.88 1.71 -11.80
CA MET A 1 -17.14 0.81 -10.90
C MET A 1 -16.67 1.60 -9.69
N LYS A 2 -17.06 1.18 -8.49
CA LYS A 2 -16.67 1.89 -7.27
C LYS A 2 -15.29 1.46 -6.81
N THR A 3 -14.34 2.38 -6.80
CA THR A 3 -12.92 2.12 -6.47
C THR A 3 -12.55 2.74 -5.14
N LEU A 4 -11.77 2.03 -4.33
CA LEU A 4 -11.17 2.52 -3.08
C LEU A 4 -9.65 2.50 -3.18
N CYS A 5 -9.03 3.63 -2.93
CA CYS A 5 -7.60 3.76 -2.71
C CYS A 5 -7.31 3.77 -1.21
N LEU A 6 -6.54 2.80 -0.75
CA LEU A 6 -6.09 2.68 0.64
C LEU A 6 -4.60 2.91 0.73
N TYR A 7 -4.12 3.58 1.77
CA TYR A 7 -2.67 3.76 1.93
C TYR A 7 -2.24 3.71 3.39
N TYR A 8 -1.01 3.26 3.58
CA TYR A 8 -0.20 3.53 4.76
C TYR A 8 0.99 4.40 4.36
N THR A 9 1.31 5.39 5.16
CA THR A 9 2.45 6.26 4.91
C THR A 9 3.20 6.58 6.20
N ARG A 10 4.53 6.71 6.13
CA ARG A 10 5.36 7.20 7.23
C ARG A 10 5.80 8.65 7.02
N THR A 11 6.07 9.04 5.79
CA THR A 11 6.67 10.32 5.40
C THR A 11 5.87 11.05 4.33
N ASN A 12 4.58 10.73 4.21
CA ASN A 12 3.63 11.28 3.23
C ASN A 12 3.88 10.94 1.76
N THR A 13 4.95 10.26 1.39
CA THR A 13 5.24 9.92 -0.02
C THR A 13 4.18 8.99 -0.61
N THR A 14 3.88 7.88 0.07
CA THR A 14 2.81 6.96 -0.38
C THR A 14 1.45 7.65 -0.38
N LYS A 15 1.18 8.52 0.62
CA LYS A 15 -0.03 9.33 0.64
C LYS A 15 -0.17 10.18 -0.61
N THR A 16 0.87 10.94 -0.98
CA THR A 16 0.87 11.79 -2.18
C THR A 16 0.59 10.97 -3.45
N ALA A 17 1.23 9.80 -3.59
CA ALA A 17 0.99 8.90 -4.71
C ALA A 17 -0.47 8.45 -4.77
N MET A 18 -1.03 8.03 -3.65
CA MET A 18 -2.40 7.50 -3.60
C MET A 18 -3.46 8.60 -3.71
N GLU A 19 -3.20 9.81 -3.22
CA GLU A 19 -4.07 10.98 -3.45
C GLU A 19 -4.14 11.32 -4.95
N HIS A 20 -3.00 11.27 -5.64
CA HIS A 20 -2.95 11.53 -7.08
C HIS A 20 -3.71 10.45 -7.86
N LEU A 21 -3.49 9.17 -7.53
CA LEU A 21 -4.21 8.05 -8.14
C LEU A 21 -5.72 8.12 -7.90
N ALA A 22 -6.14 8.36 -6.66
CA ALA A 22 -7.54 8.46 -6.31
C ALA A 22 -8.25 9.58 -7.10
N LYS A 23 -7.57 10.72 -7.28
CA LYS A 23 -8.08 11.81 -8.11
C LYS A 23 -8.23 11.42 -9.58
N GLN A 24 -7.26 10.69 -10.15
CA GLN A 24 -7.33 10.23 -11.55
C GLN A 24 -8.47 9.23 -11.79
N LEU A 25 -8.76 8.39 -10.80
CA LEU A 25 -9.77 7.34 -10.87
C LEU A 25 -11.15 7.78 -10.33
N GLU A 26 -11.28 9.00 -9.84
CA GLU A 26 -12.46 9.47 -9.09
C GLU A 26 -12.83 8.49 -7.94
N ALA A 27 -11.81 7.96 -7.27
CA ALA A 27 -11.91 6.93 -6.25
C ALA A 27 -12.02 7.50 -4.83
N ASP A 28 -12.67 6.76 -3.94
CA ASP A 28 -12.60 7.04 -2.50
C ASP A 28 -11.18 6.80 -1.99
N LEU A 29 -10.75 7.57 -0.97
CA LEU A 29 -9.42 7.50 -0.39
C LEU A 29 -9.50 7.36 1.13
N ALA A 30 -8.77 6.38 1.70
CA ALA A 30 -8.67 6.23 3.14
C ALA A 30 -7.27 5.75 3.57
N GLU A 31 -6.90 6.08 4.79
CA GLU A 31 -5.66 5.62 5.42
C GLU A 31 -5.91 4.38 6.27
N TYR A 32 -5.03 3.39 6.19
CA TYR A 32 -5.00 2.28 7.14
C TYR A 32 -3.77 2.39 8.05
N THR A 33 -3.91 2.01 9.32
CA THR A 33 -2.86 2.21 10.33
C THR A 33 -3.04 1.27 11.53
N ASP A 34 -1.96 1.03 12.27
CA ASP A 34 -2.00 0.42 13.61
C ASP A 34 -2.07 1.47 14.74
N GLY A 35 -2.26 2.75 14.39
CA GLY A 35 -2.39 3.86 15.35
C GLY A 35 -1.07 4.36 15.94
N LYS A 36 0.09 3.82 15.55
CA LYS A 36 1.38 4.24 16.08
C LYS A 36 2.03 5.31 15.19
N ASP A 37 2.47 6.40 15.81
CA ASP A 37 3.29 7.39 15.11
C ASP A 37 4.70 6.83 14.86
N ARG A 38 5.13 6.85 13.60
CA ARG A 38 6.47 6.44 13.14
C ARG A 38 7.20 7.54 12.38
N SER A 39 6.82 8.79 12.63
CA SER A 39 7.53 9.94 12.10
C SER A 39 8.90 10.15 12.77
N GLY A 40 9.80 10.86 12.10
CA GLY A 40 11.13 11.18 12.63
C GLY A 40 12.08 9.99 12.75
N VAL A 41 13.22 10.21 13.44
CA VAL A 41 14.29 9.21 13.60
C VAL A 41 13.85 8.03 14.49
N THR A 42 13.17 8.32 15.58
CA THR A 42 12.62 7.28 16.49
C THR A 42 11.57 6.44 15.81
N GLY A 43 10.75 7.05 14.96
CA GLY A 43 9.77 6.35 14.14
C GLY A 43 10.42 5.46 13.06
N TYR A 44 11.54 5.89 12.48
CA TYR A 44 12.32 5.06 11.55
C TYR A 44 12.88 3.80 12.23
N ILE A 45 13.47 3.95 13.43
CA ILE A 45 13.96 2.81 14.21
C ILE A 45 12.81 1.86 14.55
N GLY A 46 11.67 2.41 14.98
CA GLY A 46 10.46 1.64 15.25
C GLY A 46 9.94 0.88 14.02
N ALA A 47 10.02 1.47 12.84
CA ALA A 47 9.66 0.82 11.58
C ALA A 47 10.58 -0.36 11.25
N CYS A 48 11.90 -0.20 11.45
CA CYS A 48 12.87 -1.28 11.26
C CYS A 48 12.58 -2.46 12.20
N PHE A 49 12.37 -2.20 13.50
CA PHE A 49 12.01 -3.25 14.45
C PHE A 49 10.68 -3.92 14.13
N ALA A 50 9.68 -3.16 13.71
CA ALA A 50 8.38 -3.72 13.31
C ALA A 50 8.52 -4.66 12.10
N SER A 51 9.41 -4.33 11.16
CA SER A 51 9.69 -5.18 9.98
C SER A 51 10.33 -6.53 10.34
N MET A 52 11.01 -6.61 11.49
CA MET A 52 11.66 -7.83 11.97
C MET A 52 10.74 -8.74 12.80
N LYS A 53 9.59 -8.24 13.25
CA LYS A 53 8.63 -9.03 14.04
C LYS A 53 7.92 -10.07 13.18
N LYS A 54 7.71 -11.26 13.74
CA LYS A 54 6.97 -12.36 13.09
C LYS A 54 5.44 -12.22 13.18
N SER A 55 4.93 -11.34 14.06
CA SER A 55 3.49 -11.12 14.25
C SER A 55 3.06 -9.80 13.61
N TYR A 56 1.91 -9.83 12.93
CA TYR A 56 1.32 -8.63 12.36
C TYR A 56 0.57 -7.82 13.42
N PRO A 57 0.66 -6.48 13.38
CA PRO A 57 -0.19 -5.63 14.21
C PRO A 57 -1.64 -5.67 13.72
N THR A 58 -2.58 -5.33 14.60
CA THR A 58 -3.96 -5.07 14.21
C THR A 58 -4.04 -3.77 13.43
N ILE A 59 -4.74 -3.80 12.31
CA ILE A 59 -4.90 -2.64 11.42
C ILE A 59 -6.33 -2.13 11.49
N THR A 60 -6.48 -0.81 11.50
CA THR A 60 -7.75 -0.12 11.33
C THR A 60 -7.73 0.74 10.07
N ILE A 61 -8.86 0.83 9.39
CA ILE A 61 -9.09 1.77 8.29
C ILE A 61 -9.72 3.02 8.90
N LYS A 62 -9.18 4.20 8.61
CA LYS A 62 -9.76 5.45 9.09
C LYS A 62 -11.04 5.78 8.30
N GLY A 63 -12.06 6.21 9.02
CA GLY A 63 -13.39 6.51 8.47
C GLY A 63 -14.33 5.30 8.50
N ASP A 64 -15.56 5.52 8.04
CA ASP A 64 -16.59 4.48 7.95
C ASP A 64 -16.53 3.81 6.56
N ILE A 65 -15.53 2.94 6.38
CA ILE A 65 -15.26 2.24 5.12
C ILE A 65 -15.64 0.77 5.26
N GLN A 66 -16.53 0.31 4.39
CA GLN A 66 -16.84 -1.09 4.22
C GLN A 66 -16.22 -1.57 2.90
N LEU A 67 -15.27 -2.52 2.97
CA LEU A 67 -14.54 -3.00 1.79
C LEU A 67 -15.46 -3.65 0.76
N GLU A 68 -16.53 -4.26 1.22
CA GLU A 68 -17.54 -4.94 0.41
C GLU A 68 -18.35 -4.00 -0.48
N ASP A 69 -18.30 -2.69 -0.21
CA ASP A 69 -18.97 -1.68 -1.03
C ASP A 69 -18.17 -1.34 -2.31
N TYR A 70 -16.97 -1.89 -2.46
CA TYR A 70 -16.05 -1.56 -3.56
C TYR A 70 -15.81 -2.75 -4.47
N GLU A 71 -15.86 -2.49 -5.77
CA GLU A 71 -15.56 -3.47 -6.82
C GLU A 71 -14.05 -3.59 -7.06
N ARG A 72 -13.32 -2.49 -6.81
CA ARG A 72 -11.85 -2.42 -6.88
C ARG A 72 -11.26 -1.82 -5.62
N VAL A 73 -10.17 -2.43 -5.13
CA VAL A 73 -9.38 -1.91 -4.00
C VAL A 73 -7.91 -1.82 -4.40
N ILE A 74 -7.31 -0.65 -4.21
CA ILE A 74 -5.89 -0.40 -4.49
C ILE A 74 -5.18 -0.09 -3.18
N VAL A 75 -4.18 -0.90 -2.83
CA VAL A 75 -3.48 -0.82 -1.53
C VAL A 75 -2.09 -0.23 -1.72
N GLY A 76 -1.92 1.02 -1.28
CA GLY A 76 -0.65 1.75 -1.29
C GLY A 76 0.19 1.47 -0.05
N MET A 77 1.48 1.18 -0.24
CA MET A 77 2.42 0.89 0.84
C MET A 77 3.86 1.23 0.48
N PRO A 78 4.68 1.69 1.44
CA PRO A 78 6.10 1.90 1.20
C PRO A 78 6.90 0.59 1.36
N ILE A 79 8.09 0.57 0.77
CA ILE A 79 9.14 -0.40 1.11
C ILE A 79 9.81 0.01 2.42
N TRP A 80 9.93 -0.93 3.34
CA TRP A 80 10.75 -0.82 4.54
C TRP A 80 11.84 -1.87 4.54
N VAL A 81 13.09 -1.44 4.72
CA VAL A 81 14.28 -2.28 4.72
C VAL A 81 14.42 -2.98 3.36
N GLU A 82 13.77 -4.11 3.18
CA GLU A 82 13.95 -4.93 1.98
C GLU A 82 12.65 -5.38 1.30
N GLY A 83 11.50 -4.90 1.74
CA GLY A 83 10.22 -5.35 1.18
C GLY A 83 9.03 -4.48 1.59
N PRO A 84 7.83 -4.84 1.16
CA PRO A 84 6.61 -4.16 1.57
C PRO A 84 6.53 -4.03 3.09
N CYS A 85 6.12 -2.85 3.56
CA CYS A 85 6.08 -2.56 4.99
C CYS A 85 5.18 -3.54 5.75
N VAL A 86 5.46 -3.72 7.05
CA VAL A 86 4.68 -4.62 7.89
C VAL A 86 3.21 -4.20 7.99
N MET A 87 2.91 -2.90 7.85
CA MET A 87 1.52 -2.41 7.83
C MET A 87 0.76 -2.92 6.62
N GLY A 88 1.37 -2.89 5.42
CA GLY A 88 0.78 -3.46 4.20
C GLY A 88 0.56 -4.96 4.31
N LYS A 89 1.55 -5.69 4.81
CA LYS A 89 1.42 -7.14 5.06
C LYS A 89 0.31 -7.46 6.07
N ALA A 90 0.25 -6.69 7.16
CA ALA A 90 -0.77 -6.84 8.19
C ALA A 90 -2.17 -6.54 7.65
N PHE A 91 -2.30 -5.49 6.84
CA PHE A 91 -3.55 -5.15 6.17
C PHE A 91 -4.04 -6.30 5.30
N ILE A 92 -3.21 -6.81 4.39
CA ILE A 92 -3.58 -7.92 3.53
C ILE A 92 -3.94 -9.16 4.35
N ASN A 93 -3.14 -9.52 5.35
CA ASN A 93 -3.44 -10.67 6.20
C ASN A 93 -4.77 -10.55 6.94
N GLN A 94 -5.12 -9.36 7.42
CA GLN A 94 -6.33 -9.12 8.20
C GLN A 94 -7.59 -9.05 7.33
N TYR A 95 -7.48 -8.49 6.11
CA TYR A 95 -8.63 -8.18 5.25
C TYR A 95 -8.74 -9.03 3.98
N LYS A 96 -7.85 -9.99 3.76
CA LYS A 96 -7.78 -10.81 2.52
C LYS A 96 -9.10 -11.43 2.08
N ASP A 97 -9.92 -11.86 3.03
CA ASP A 97 -11.20 -12.52 2.74
C ASP A 97 -12.33 -11.50 2.40
N ARG A 98 -12.06 -10.20 2.57
CA ARG A 98 -12.96 -9.08 2.29
C ARG A 98 -12.55 -8.26 1.08
N LEU A 99 -11.35 -8.52 0.52
CA LEU A 99 -10.87 -7.84 -0.67
C LEU A 99 -11.53 -8.39 -1.93
N PRO A 100 -11.94 -7.53 -2.88
CA PRO A 100 -12.44 -7.98 -4.17
C PRO A 100 -11.35 -8.70 -4.98
N GLN A 101 -11.72 -9.39 -6.06
CA GLN A 101 -10.76 -10.01 -6.98
C GLN A 101 -9.97 -8.95 -7.79
N ASP A 102 -10.54 -7.77 -7.97
CA ASP A 102 -9.92 -6.63 -8.65
C ASP A 102 -9.13 -5.78 -7.64
N ASP A 103 -8.06 -6.36 -7.08
CA ASP A 103 -7.20 -5.71 -6.10
C ASP A 103 -5.77 -5.52 -6.63
N TYR A 104 -5.20 -4.36 -6.34
CA TYR A 104 -3.87 -3.94 -6.80
C TYR A 104 -2.99 -3.44 -5.66
N TYR A 105 -1.67 -3.51 -5.86
CA TYR A 105 -0.71 -2.89 -4.96
C TYR A 105 -0.02 -1.71 -5.65
N VAL A 106 0.11 -0.61 -4.94
CA VAL A 106 0.98 0.52 -5.28
C VAL A 106 2.10 0.58 -4.26
N VAL A 107 3.32 0.34 -4.69
CA VAL A 107 4.47 0.20 -3.80
C VAL A 107 5.49 1.29 -4.06
N THR A 108 5.66 2.19 -3.11
CA THR A 108 6.61 3.31 -3.20
C THR A 108 7.95 2.94 -2.58
N HIS A 109 9.05 3.31 -3.22
CA HIS A 109 10.41 3.03 -2.77
C HIS A 109 11.40 4.13 -3.18
N MET A 110 12.54 4.21 -2.51
CA MET A 110 13.60 5.20 -2.78
C MET A 110 14.81 4.61 -3.49
N ALA A 111 15.00 3.30 -3.47
CA ALA A 111 16.10 2.61 -4.14
C ALA A 111 15.68 2.10 -5.52
N PRO A 112 16.60 1.96 -6.47
CA PRO A 112 16.26 1.88 -7.89
C PRO A 112 15.57 0.60 -8.36
N SER A 113 15.49 -0.49 -7.69
CA SER A 113 14.73 -1.68 -8.17
C SER A 113 14.93 -2.94 -7.33
N GLY A 114 14.30 -4.04 -7.71
CA GLY A 114 14.55 -5.38 -7.17
C GLY A 114 13.51 -5.86 -6.17
N TYR A 115 12.35 -5.22 -6.11
CA TYR A 115 11.31 -5.56 -5.13
C TYR A 115 10.23 -6.50 -5.67
N ASP A 116 10.20 -6.79 -6.99
CA ASP A 116 9.13 -7.57 -7.62
C ASP A 116 8.85 -8.90 -6.93
N LYS A 117 9.89 -9.71 -6.65
CA LYS A 117 9.71 -10.99 -5.95
C LYS A 117 9.13 -10.84 -4.55
N LYS A 118 9.45 -9.73 -3.86
CA LYS A 118 8.95 -9.47 -2.51
C LYS A 118 7.53 -8.93 -2.52
N ILE A 119 7.15 -8.20 -3.57
CA ILE A 119 5.78 -7.76 -3.79
C ILE A 119 4.92 -8.95 -4.18
N GLN A 120 5.36 -9.80 -5.11
CA GLN A 120 4.69 -11.05 -5.47
C GLN A 120 4.52 -12.00 -4.27
N ALA A 121 5.44 -11.94 -3.29
CA ALA A 121 5.27 -12.70 -2.04
C ALA A 121 4.07 -12.25 -1.19
N MET A 122 3.51 -11.06 -1.46
CA MET A 122 2.25 -10.61 -0.83
C MET A 122 1.07 -11.50 -1.23
N ASP A 123 1.09 -12.09 -2.43
CA ASP A 123 0.07 -13.03 -2.90
C ASP A 123 -0.02 -14.28 -2.03
N LYS A 124 1.09 -14.70 -1.39
CA LYS A 124 1.06 -15.79 -0.40
C LYS A 124 0.29 -15.40 0.87
N ILE A 125 0.35 -14.13 1.27
CA ILE A 125 -0.41 -13.62 2.41
C ILE A 125 -1.87 -13.48 2.02
N LEU A 126 -2.13 -12.98 0.83
CA LEU A 126 -3.47 -12.83 0.25
C LEU A 126 -4.15 -14.20 0.04
N GLY A 127 -3.38 -15.25 -0.23
CA GLY A 127 -3.88 -16.60 -0.50
C GLY A 127 -4.34 -16.81 -1.96
N ARG A 128 -4.10 -15.83 -2.82
CA ARG A 128 -4.34 -15.85 -4.27
C ARG A 128 -3.44 -14.83 -4.96
N SER A 129 -3.45 -14.79 -6.27
CA SER A 129 -2.82 -13.68 -7.00
C SER A 129 -3.67 -12.42 -6.88
N SER A 130 -3.02 -11.28 -6.67
CA SER A 130 -3.62 -9.96 -6.88
C SER A 130 -3.90 -9.72 -8.36
N ALA A 131 -4.75 -8.77 -8.69
CA ALA A 131 -4.97 -8.37 -10.09
C ALA A 131 -3.72 -7.74 -10.70
N GLY A 132 -2.87 -7.11 -9.87
CA GLY A 132 -1.59 -6.57 -10.32
C GLY A 132 -0.93 -5.66 -9.30
N TYR A 133 0.21 -5.12 -9.69
CA TYR A 133 0.92 -4.14 -8.87
C TYR A 133 1.74 -3.18 -9.73
N VAL A 134 2.10 -2.04 -9.16
CA VAL A 134 3.07 -1.10 -9.70
C VAL A 134 4.07 -0.70 -8.63
N THR A 135 5.33 -0.54 -9.01
CA THR A 135 6.39 0.00 -8.16
C THR A 135 6.74 1.40 -8.60
N MET A 136 6.98 2.29 -7.65
CA MET A 136 7.27 3.70 -7.91
C MET A 136 8.52 4.15 -7.17
N GLU A 137 9.56 4.44 -7.93
CA GLU A 137 10.77 5.06 -7.40
C GLU A 137 10.49 6.55 -7.19
N THR A 138 10.68 7.03 -5.95
CA THR A 138 10.20 8.35 -5.51
C THR A 138 11.30 9.36 -5.25
N LYS A 139 12.57 9.00 -5.44
CA LYS A 139 13.70 9.87 -5.13
C LYS A 139 14.24 10.63 -6.35
N GLU A 140 14.42 9.92 -7.46
CA GLU A 140 15.10 10.45 -8.65
C GLU A 140 14.19 10.49 -9.88
N HIS A 141 12.95 10.05 -9.74
CA HIS A 141 11.97 9.91 -10.80
C HIS A 141 10.67 10.67 -10.52
N ASP A 142 10.03 11.18 -11.58
CA ASP A 142 8.71 11.79 -11.47
C ASP A 142 7.63 10.71 -11.37
N PHE A 143 7.49 10.15 -10.17
CA PHE A 143 6.57 9.05 -9.90
C PHE A 143 5.09 9.41 -10.12
N LEU A 144 4.73 10.69 -10.20
CA LEU A 144 3.35 11.09 -10.51
C LEU A 144 2.99 10.77 -11.95
N LYS A 145 3.95 10.78 -12.88
CA LYS A 145 3.72 10.30 -14.25
C LYS A 145 3.50 8.79 -14.28
N ASP A 146 4.24 8.04 -13.49
CA ASP A 146 4.04 6.58 -13.40
C ASP A 146 2.65 6.25 -12.85
N ILE A 147 2.15 7.05 -11.89
CA ILE A 147 0.77 6.97 -11.40
C ILE A 147 -0.24 7.20 -12.53
N GLU A 148 -0.04 8.23 -13.34
CA GLU A 148 -0.94 8.55 -14.45
C GLU A 148 -0.95 7.42 -15.50
N GLU A 149 0.22 6.86 -15.81
CA GLU A 149 0.30 5.71 -16.72
C GLU A 149 -0.36 4.47 -16.12
N PHE A 150 -0.14 4.20 -14.83
CA PHE A 150 -0.80 3.09 -14.16
C PHE A 150 -2.32 3.28 -14.14
N ALA A 151 -2.83 4.49 -13.84
CA ALA A 151 -4.25 4.77 -13.84
C ALA A 151 -4.93 4.47 -15.19
N LYS A 152 -4.22 4.63 -16.31
CA LYS A 152 -4.74 4.30 -17.65
C LYS A 152 -4.87 2.81 -17.89
N THR A 153 -4.22 1.97 -17.11
CA THR A 153 -4.28 0.50 -17.23
C THR A 153 -5.42 -0.12 -16.44
N LEU A 154 -6.02 0.66 -15.55
CA LEU A 154 -7.11 0.26 -14.66
C LEU A 154 -8.48 0.55 -15.27
#